data_95fc02f989dcab9ab244bcabc41c826b
#
_entry.id   95fc02f989dcab9ab244bcabc41c826b
#
_cell.length_a   1.000
_cell.length_b   1.000
_cell.length_c   1.000
_cell.angle_alpha   90.00
_cell.angle_beta   90.00
_cell.angle_gamma   90.00
#
_symmetry.space_group_name_H-M   'P 1'
#
loop_
_entity.id
_entity.type
_entity.pdbx_description
1 polymer ?
#
loop_
_entity_poly.entity_id
_entity_poly.type
_entity_poly.pdbx_seq_one_letter_code
_entity_poly.pdbx_strand_id
1 'polypeptide(L)'
;MRFFFDYTTTDQSLRDYQGDEFLSSKGAFDFAAATAQTLRSSLNGEWAGWSVEVRDANGTKYFSLPIMPGQPATTELNAEPVQSVKNPSTVLIIEDMPVHGVIIGHIARKVGFVTTEAHSYEDACKIVDARQFDCITLDLGLGEHVGLDVLRYLSTIRCKAQIIVISQSDKDVCDDMVELGRALELNVCDCVPKPMDLDALRETFVRIRAHSLPQTPALSGLIPSSGQ
;
A
#
# COMPACT_ATOMS: atom_id res chain seq x y z
N MET A 1 17.05 14.64 7.72
CA MET A 1 17.24 14.02 9.07
C MET A 1 16.49 12.69 9.05
N ARG A 2 17.15 11.59 9.45
CA ARG A 2 16.52 10.27 9.47
C ARG A 2 15.84 10.02 10.80
N PHE A 3 14.57 9.62 10.76
CA PHE A 3 13.77 9.21 11.90
C PHE A 3 13.30 7.77 11.74
N PHE A 4 13.12 7.09 12.86
CA PHE A 4 12.67 5.71 12.95
C PHE A 4 11.36 5.67 13.73
N PHE A 5 10.42 4.87 13.27
CA PHE A 5 9.07 4.77 13.80
C PHE A 5 8.86 3.41 14.44
N ASP A 6 9.15 3.29 15.72
CA ASP A 6 8.93 2.07 16.48
C ASP A 6 7.46 2.01 16.94
N TYR A 7 6.87 0.83 16.92
CA TYR A 7 5.51 0.61 17.40
C TYR A 7 5.58 -0.23 18.66
N THR A 8 5.04 0.27 19.76
CA THR A 8 5.24 -0.32 21.08
C THR A 8 3.94 -0.45 21.86
N THR A 9 3.84 -1.54 22.64
CA THR A 9 2.88 -1.69 23.74
C THR A 9 3.66 -1.84 25.05
N THR A 10 2.96 -2.19 26.14
CA THR A 10 3.61 -2.56 27.41
C THR A 10 4.50 -3.79 27.27
N ASP A 11 4.15 -4.74 26.38
CA ASP A 11 4.75 -6.08 26.34
C ASP A 11 5.41 -6.41 24.99
N GLN A 12 5.18 -5.59 23.94
CA GLN A 12 5.64 -5.86 22.59
C GLN A 12 6.25 -4.60 21.94
N SER A 13 7.21 -4.83 21.04
CA SER A 13 7.82 -3.76 20.27
C SER A 13 8.13 -4.27 18.87
N LEU A 14 7.65 -3.53 17.86
CA LEU A 14 8.05 -3.68 16.47
C LEU A 14 9.01 -2.53 16.15
N ARG A 15 10.28 -2.84 15.94
CA ARG A 15 11.30 -1.82 15.66
C ARG A 15 11.44 -1.54 14.19
N ASP A 16 11.49 -0.27 13.86
CA ASP A 16 11.91 0.21 12.56
C ASP A 16 13.46 0.22 12.50
N TYR A 17 14.03 -0.51 11.55
CA TYR A 17 15.48 -0.57 11.32
C TYR A 17 15.91 0.21 10.08
N GLN A 18 14.96 0.64 9.26
CA GLN A 18 15.22 1.35 8.00
C GLN A 18 15.18 2.86 8.21
N GLY A 19 14.12 3.36 8.87
CA GLY A 19 13.87 4.78 9.10
C GLY A 19 13.60 5.55 7.82
N ASP A 20 12.91 6.66 7.93
CA ASP A 20 12.56 7.55 6.83
C ASP A 20 13.24 8.92 6.97
N GLU A 21 13.51 9.60 5.85
CA GLU A 21 14.12 10.91 5.83
C GLU A 21 13.07 12.03 5.80
N PHE A 22 13.24 13.00 6.72
CA PHE A 22 12.37 14.17 6.81
C PHE A 22 13.20 15.45 6.84
N LEU A 23 12.63 16.53 6.31
CA LEU A 23 13.25 17.85 6.36
C LEU A 23 13.28 18.43 7.79
N SER A 24 12.37 17.99 8.65
CA SER A 24 12.25 18.48 10.04
C SER A 24 11.58 17.44 10.93
N SER A 25 11.76 17.58 12.25
CA SER A 25 11.03 16.79 13.25
C SER A 25 9.51 16.99 13.19
N LYS A 26 9.06 18.17 12.72
CA LYS A 26 7.63 18.41 12.48
C LYS A 26 7.07 17.49 11.40
N GLY A 27 7.79 17.32 10.29
CA GLY A 27 7.38 16.38 9.21
C GLY A 27 7.29 14.94 9.71
N ALA A 28 8.26 14.49 10.52
CA ALA A 28 8.23 13.18 11.16
C ALA A 28 7.02 13.05 12.12
N PHE A 29 6.68 14.11 12.86
CA PHE A 29 5.50 14.13 13.72
C PHE A 29 4.21 14.01 12.91
N ASP A 30 4.06 14.81 11.86
CA ASP A 30 2.87 14.82 11.00
C ASP A 30 2.65 13.43 10.36
N PHE A 31 3.73 12.78 9.92
CA PHE A 31 3.70 11.40 9.41
C PHE A 31 3.27 10.39 10.50
N ALA A 32 3.88 10.44 11.69
CA ALA A 32 3.52 9.55 12.81
C ALA A 32 2.04 9.74 13.21
N ALA A 33 1.54 10.97 13.21
CA ALA A 33 0.15 11.28 13.54
C ALA A 33 -0.83 10.71 12.49
N ALA A 34 -0.51 10.86 11.19
CA ALA A 34 -1.29 10.29 10.10
C ALA A 34 -1.31 8.75 10.17
N THR A 35 -0.15 8.14 10.44
CA THR A 35 -0.02 6.70 10.63
C THR A 35 -0.84 6.21 11.82
N ALA A 36 -0.71 6.84 12.99
CA ALA A 36 -1.49 6.49 14.18
C ALA A 36 -3.00 6.60 13.91
N GLN A 37 -3.44 7.62 13.16
CA GLN A 37 -4.83 7.78 12.76
C GLN A 37 -5.30 6.67 11.81
N THR A 38 -4.46 6.26 10.85
CA THR A 38 -4.75 5.18 9.92
C THR A 38 -4.89 3.85 10.65
N LEU A 39 -3.95 3.53 11.54
CA LEU A 39 -3.97 2.31 12.36
C LEU A 39 -5.16 2.28 13.33
N ARG A 40 -5.53 3.43 13.91
CA ARG A 40 -6.73 3.57 14.73
C ARG A 40 -8.02 3.20 13.99
N SER A 41 -8.07 3.48 12.69
CA SER A 41 -9.23 3.21 11.83
C SER A 41 -9.25 1.77 11.30
N SER A 42 -8.26 0.94 11.63
CA SER A 42 -8.24 -0.47 11.23
C SER A 42 -9.40 -1.23 11.87
N LEU A 43 -10.07 -2.05 11.07
CA LEU A 43 -11.37 -2.65 11.42
C LEU A 43 -11.33 -3.61 12.62
N ASN A 44 -10.16 -4.15 12.96
CA ASN A 44 -10.04 -5.23 13.94
C ASN A 44 -9.58 -4.75 15.33
N GLY A 45 -9.29 -3.46 15.52
CA GLY A 45 -8.80 -2.95 16.81
C GLY A 45 -7.46 -3.54 17.25
N GLU A 46 -6.73 -4.20 16.35
CA GLU A 46 -5.45 -4.87 16.64
C GLU A 46 -4.39 -3.93 17.19
N TRP A 47 -4.48 -2.64 16.87
CA TRP A 47 -3.55 -1.60 17.29
C TRP A 47 -4.01 -0.84 18.54
N ALA A 48 -5.10 -1.25 19.17
CA ALA A 48 -5.54 -0.67 20.44
C ALA A 48 -4.50 -0.90 21.54
N GLY A 49 -4.07 0.18 22.20
CA GLY A 49 -3.03 0.14 23.22
C GLY A 49 -1.59 0.20 22.70
N TRP A 50 -1.40 0.29 21.39
CA TRP A 50 -0.10 0.57 20.79
C TRP A 50 0.20 2.07 20.75
N SER A 51 1.48 2.41 20.63
CA SER A 51 1.98 3.76 20.42
C SER A 51 3.00 3.78 19.30
N VAL A 52 3.02 4.86 18.52
CA VAL A 52 4.10 5.14 17.56
C VAL A 52 5.17 5.96 18.32
N GLU A 53 6.34 5.39 18.52
CA GLU A 53 7.50 6.06 19.09
C GLU A 53 8.45 6.51 17.98
N VAL A 54 8.81 7.79 17.97
CA VAL A 54 9.73 8.33 16.96
C VAL A 54 11.06 8.67 17.59
N ARG A 55 12.13 8.12 17.03
CA ARG A 55 13.51 8.34 17.46
C ARG A 55 14.42 8.71 16.29
N ASP A 56 15.56 9.33 16.58
CA ASP A 56 16.63 9.58 15.61
C ASP A 56 17.59 8.38 15.48
N ALA A 57 18.58 8.52 14.61
CA ALA A 57 19.65 7.52 14.41
C ALA A 57 20.50 7.25 15.65
N ASN A 58 20.55 8.18 16.61
CA ASN A 58 21.26 8.02 17.87
C ASN A 58 20.39 7.33 18.95
N GLY A 59 19.13 7.01 18.64
CA GLY A 59 18.18 6.44 19.58
C GLY A 59 17.49 7.46 20.47
N THR A 60 17.68 8.77 20.23
CA THR A 60 17.00 9.82 20.99
C THR A 60 15.51 9.83 20.64
N LYS A 61 14.65 9.57 21.62
CA LYS A 61 13.20 9.63 21.44
C LYS A 61 12.74 11.10 21.38
N TYR A 62 12.00 11.43 20.36
CA TYR A 62 11.42 12.76 20.15
C TYR A 62 9.99 12.86 20.67
N PHE A 63 9.16 11.86 20.36
CA PHE A 63 7.76 11.83 20.80
C PHE A 63 7.21 10.40 20.73
N SER A 64 6.09 10.18 21.41
CA SER A 64 5.30 8.96 21.39
C SER A 64 3.83 9.34 21.20
N LEU A 65 3.17 8.75 20.23
CA LEU A 65 1.77 8.99 19.88
C LEU A 65 0.96 7.73 20.14
N PRO A 66 0.02 7.73 21.09
CA PRO A 66 -0.82 6.57 21.34
C PRO A 66 -1.80 6.35 20.18
N ILE A 67 -1.92 5.09 19.77
CA ILE A 67 -2.97 4.65 18.85
C ILE A 67 -4.21 4.38 19.71
N MET A 68 -5.00 5.44 19.96
CA MET A 68 -6.18 5.35 20.80
C MET A 68 -7.24 4.50 20.12
N PRO A 69 -7.96 3.61 20.85
CA PRO A 69 -9.08 2.90 20.26
C PRO A 69 -10.10 3.93 19.73
N GLY A 70 -10.39 3.84 18.44
CA GLY A 70 -11.45 4.64 17.85
C GLY A 70 -12.78 4.24 18.48
N GLN A 71 -13.65 5.21 18.83
CA GLN A 71 -15.06 4.89 18.82
C GLN A 71 -15.37 4.35 17.41
N PRO A 72 -16.11 3.23 17.28
CA PRO A 72 -16.58 2.81 15.99
C PRO A 72 -17.25 4.04 15.37
N ALA A 73 -16.76 4.50 14.23
CA ALA A 73 -17.46 5.49 13.47
C ALA A 73 -18.83 4.87 13.17
N THR A 74 -19.85 5.30 13.90
CA THR A 74 -21.24 5.11 13.54
C THR A 74 -21.54 6.06 12.37
N THR A 75 -20.76 5.94 11.34
CA THR A 75 -21.23 6.30 10.02
C THR A 75 -21.94 5.04 9.55
N GLU A 76 -23.24 5.00 9.75
CA GLU A 76 -24.09 4.29 8.85
C GLU A 76 -23.74 4.81 7.46
N LEU A 77 -22.71 4.22 6.86
CA LEU A 77 -22.62 4.20 5.43
C LEU A 77 -23.88 3.45 5.03
N ASN A 78 -24.85 4.21 4.52
CA ASN A 78 -25.79 3.68 3.55
C ASN A 78 -24.89 3.13 2.42
N ALA A 79 -24.34 1.94 2.66
CA ALA A 79 -23.78 1.09 1.64
C ALA A 79 -25.02 0.72 0.82
N GLU A 80 -25.29 1.48 -0.23
CA GLU A 80 -26.04 0.91 -1.33
C GLU A 80 -25.41 -0.47 -1.59
N PRO A 81 -26.23 -1.53 -1.73
CA PRO A 81 -25.71 -2.86 -1.94
C PRO A 81 -24.82 -2.77 -3.17
N VAL A 82 -23.52 -2.89 -2.97
CA VAL A 82 -22.53 -3.00 -4.03
C VAL A 82 -23.03 -4.17 -4.87
N GLN A 83 -23.59 -3.85 -6.03
CA GLN A 83 -24.01 -4.84 -7.00
C GLN A 83 -22.87 -5.82 -7.14
N SER A 84 -23.14 -7.09 -6.95
CA SER A 84 -22.19 -8.19 -6.91
C SER A 84 -21.18 -8.07 -8.05
N VAL A 85 -20.02 -7.48 -7.78
CA VAL A 85 -18.87 -7.52 -8.68
C VAL A 85 -18.44 -8.98 -8.68
N LYS A 86 -18.62 -9.66 -9.80
CA LYS A 86 -18.37 -11.10 -9.95
C LYS A 86 -16.94 -11.52 -9.57
N ASN A 87 -15.99 -10.59 -9.58
CA ASN A 87 -14.63 -10.80 -9.10
C ASN A 87 -14.14 -9.50 -8.41
N PRO A 88 -13.90 -9.51 -7.10
CA PRO A 88 -13.29 -8.36 -6.43
C PRO A 88 -11.86 -8.16 -6.91
N SER A 89 -11.45 -6.91 -7.09
CA SER A 89 -10.06 -6.58 -7.41
C SER A 89 -9.13 -7.04 -6.29
N THR A 90 -7.99 -7.59 -6.64
CA THR A 90 -7.03 -8.21 -5.71
C THR A 90 -5.70 -7.47 -5.70
N VAL A 91 -5.07 -7.34 -4.54
CA VAL A 91 -3.73 -6.78 -4.40
C VAL A 91 -2.83 -7.68 -3.58
N LEU A 92 -1.60 -7.90 -4.06
CA LEU A 92 -0.51 -8.47 -3.30
C LEU A 92 0.36 -7.35 -2.75
N ILE A 93 0.58 -7.36 -1.44
CA ILE A 93 1.44 -6.41 -0.74
C ILE A 93 2.73 -7.13 -0.38
N ILE A 94 3.85 -6.69 -0.95
CA ILE A 94 5.17 -7.27 -0.71
C ILE A 94 5.96 -6.26 0.11
N GLU A 95 6.06 -6.51 1.41
CA GLU A 95 6.61 -5.59 2.42
C GLU A 95 7.12 -6.40 3.62
N ASP A 96 8.38 -6.22 4.01
CA ASP A 96 8.99 -6.93 5.14
C ASP A 96 8.71 -6.28 6.50
N MET A 97 8.31 -5.00 6.49
CA MET A 97 7.85 -4.30 7.70
C MET A 97 6.35 -4.52 7.92
N PRO A 98 5.93 -5.29 8.95
CA PRO A 98 4.53 -5.63 9.16
C PRO A 98 3.60 -4.42 9.24
N VAL A 99 4.07 -3.32 9.83
CA VAL A 99 3.28 -2.10 9.98
C VAL A 99 2.99 -1.44 8.64
N HIS A 100 3.99 -1.35 7.76
CA HIS A 100 3.78 -0.80 6.42
C HIS A 100 2.78 -1.65 5.64
N GLY A 101 2.90 -2.98 5.71
CA GLY A 101 1.94 -3.91 5.11
C GLY A 101 0.51 -3.66 5.60
N VAL A 102 0.32 -3.49 6.92
CA VAL A 102 -1.00 -3.18 7.51
C VAL A 102 -1.55 -1.84 7.00
N ILE A 103 -0.72 -0.79 6.94
CA ILE A 103 -1.12 0.55 6.45
C ILE A 103 -1.56 0.46 4.99
N ILE A 104 -0.72 -0.11 4.13
CA ILE A 104 -1.01 -0.30 2.71
C ILE A 104 -2.29 -1.13 2.53
N GLY A 105 -2.39 -2.24 3.27
CA GLY A 105 -3.55 -3.12 3.24
C GLY A 105 -4.83 -2.44 3.69
N HIS A 106 -4.76 -1.57 4.70
CA HIS A 106 -5.91 -0.80 5.14
C HIS A 106 -6.40 0.18 4.07
N ILE A 107 -5.48 0.90 3.41
CA ILE A 107 -5.81 1.82 2.32
C ILE A 107 -6.42 1.05 1.15
N ALA A 108 -5.81 -0.06 0.74
CA ALA A 108 -6.29 -0.89 -0.36
C ALA A 108 -7.70 -1.45 -0.09
N ARG A 109 -7.95 -1.97 1.14
CA ARG A 109 -9.28 -2.45 1.55
C ARG A 109 -10.34 -1.35 1.53
N LYS A 110 -10.00 -0.14 1.99
CA LYS A 110 -10.93 1.03 1.90
C LYS A 110 -11.30 1.38 0.46
N VAL A 111 -10.41 1.16 -0.48
CA VAL A 111 -10.68 1.35 -1.91
C VAL A 111 -11.44 0.14 -2.49
N GLY A 112 -11.53 -0.99 -1.78
CA GLY A 112 -12.30 -2.18 -2.15
C GLY A 112 -11.48 -3.28 -2.82
N PHE A 113 -10.18 -3.35 -2.53
CA PHE A 113 -9.35 -4.50 -2.88
C PHE A 113 -9.46 -5.61 -1.81
N VAL A 114 -9.32 -6.85 -2.26
CA VAL A 114 -8.98 -7.99 -1.40
C VAL A 114 -7.46 -8.07 -1.33
N THR A 115 -6.91 -8.03 -0.11
CA THR A 115 -5.47 -7.96 0.13
C THR A 115 -4.87 -9.32 0.46
N THR A 116 -3.64 -9.53 0.02
CA THR A 116 -2.75 -10.62 0.44
C THR A 116 -1.40 -10.01 0.75
N GLU A 117 -0.72 -10.50 1.76
CA GLU A 117 0.57 -10.00 2.20
C GLU A 117 1.66 -11.05 1.99
N ALA A 118 2.83 -10.62 1.57
CA ALA A 118 4.07 -11.40 1.49
C ALA A 118 5.16 -10.60 2.21
N HIS A 119 5.91 -11.25 3.09
CA HIS A 119 6.90 -10.60 3.93
C HIS A 119 8.34 -10.91 3.53
N SER A 120 8.52 -11.63 2.44
CA SER A 120 9.83 -11.98 1.88
C SER A 120 9.74 -12.21 0.37
N TYR A 121 10.92 -12.26 -0.27
CA TYR A 121 11.04 -12.65 -1.67
C TYR A 121 10.44 -14.03 -1.95
N GLU A 122 10.77 -15.03 -1.11
CA GLU A 122 10.31 -16.41 -1.27
C GLU A 122 8.79 -16.54 -1.13
N ASP A 123 8.20 -15.79 -0.20
CA ASP A 123 6.75 -15.79 -0.03
C ASP A 123 6.06 -15.11 -1.22
N ALA A 124 6.61 -14.00 -1.70
CA ALA A 124 6.09 -13.32 -2.88
C ALA A 124 6.10 -14.26 -4.10
N CYS A 125 7.21 -14.96 -4.37
CA CYS A 125 7.33 -15.91 -5.47
C CYS A 125 6.28 -17.03 -5.37
N LYS A 126 6.15 -17.67 -4.20
CA LYS A 126 5.16 -18.75 -3.98
C LYS A 126 3.72 -18.26 -4.24
N ILE A 127 3.40 -17.04 -3.81
CA ILE A 127 2.05 -16.49 -3.93
C ILE A 127 1.72 -16.14 -5.39
N VAL A 128 2.66 -15.52 -6.13
CA VAL A 128 2.42 -15.15 -7.54
C VAL A 128 2.42 -16.37 -8.47
N ASP A 129 3.08 -17.47 -8.09
CA ASP A 129 3.00 -18.75 -8.82
C ASP A 129 1.64 -19.42 -8.65
N ALA A 130 1.00 -19.24 -7.49
CA ALA A 130 -0.27 -19.87 -7.16
C ALA A 130 -1.47 -19.14 -7.73
N ARG A 131 -1.39 -17.80 -7.92
CA ARG A 131 -2.52 -16.98 -8.37
C ARG A 131 -2.10 -15.65 -8.98
N GLN A 132 -2.99 -15.07 -9.78
CA GLN A 132 -2.81 -13.74 -10.37
C GLN A 132 -3.43 -12.66 -9.47
N PHE A 133 -2.90 -11.43 -9.61
CA PHE A 133 -3.38 -10.23 -8.94
C PHE A 133 -3.64 -9.12 -9.96
N ASP A 134 -4.55 -8.21 -9.62
CA ASP A 134 -4.79 -6.99 -10.40
C ASP A 134 -3.72 -5.93 -10.10
N CYS A 135 -3.24 -5.91 -8.86
CA CYS A 135 -2.24 -4.97 -8.38
C CYS A 135 -1.19 -5.69 -7.49
N ILE A 136 0.03 -5.18 -7.52
CA ILE A 136 1.11 -5.57 -6.60
C ILE A 136 1.71 -4.29 -6.05
N THR A 137 1.85 -4.15 -4.72
CA THR A 137 2.75 -3.15 -4.12
C THR A 137 4.06 -3.84 -3.75
N LEU A 138 5.17 -3.20 -4.06
CA LEU A 138 6.50 -3.76 -3.87
C LEU A 138 7.40 -2.77 -3.16
N ASP A 139 7.80 -3.07 -1.94
CA ASP A 139 8.93 -2.40 -1.30
C ASP A 139 10.25 -2.83 -1.96
N LEU A 140 11.11 -1.85 -2.27
CA LEU A 140 12.45 -2.13 -2.79
C LEU A 140 13.43 -2.57 -1.70
N GLY A 141 13.13 -2.32 -0.43
CA GLY A 141 13.98 -2.64 0.72
C GLY A 141 13.63 -3.96 1.40
N LEU A 142 13.43 -5.05 0.67
CA LEU A 142 13.03 -6.37 1.20
C LEU A 142 14.20 -7.13 1.87
N GLY A 143 14.64 -6.68 3.04
CA GLY A 143 15.64 -7.40 3.84
C GLY A 143 16.94 -7.70 3.08
N GLU A 144 17.32 -8.98 2.97
CA GLU A 144 18.53 -9.42 2.24
C GLU A 144 18.37 -9.40 0.71
N HIS A 145 17.13 -9.45 0.21
CA HIS A 145 16.81 -9.36 -1.22
C HIS A 145 16.42 -7.94 -1.61
N VAL A 146 16.91 -7.50 -2.74
CA VAL A 146 16.51 -6.21 -3.30
C VAL A 146 15.17 -6.41 -4.02
N GLY A 147 14.20 -5.52 -3.85
CA GLY A 147 12.92 -5.58 -4.57
C GLY A 147 13.07 -5.70 -6.09
N LEU A 148 14.26 -5.37 -6.62
CA LEU A 148 14.66 -5.62 -7.99
C LEU A 148 14.62 -7.11 -8.39
N ASP A 149 14.93 -8.02 -7.48
CA ASP A 149 14.87 -9.47 -7.77
C ASP A 149 13.43 -9.94 -7.91
N VAL A 150 12.51 -9.34 -7.13
CA VAL A 150 11.06 -9.55 -7.32
C VAL A 150 10.62 -9.07 -8.69
N LEU A 151 11.02 -7.86 -9.14
CA LEU A 151 10.67 -7.37 -10.48
C LEU A 151 11.18 -8.29 -11.58
N ARG A 152 12.43 -8.78 -11.47
CA ARG A 152 12.98 -9.73 -12.41
C ARG A 152 12.18 -11.04 -12.45
N TYR A 153 11.81 -11.55 -11.26
CA TYR A 153 11.00 -12.76 -11.18
C TYR A 153 9.61 -12.55 -11.82
N LEU A 154 8.93 -11.45 -11.49
CA LEU A 154 7.63 -11.10 -12.09
C LEU A 154 7.71 -11.00 -13.62
N SER A 155 8.83 -10.51 -14.17
CA SER A 155 9.07 -10.50 -15.61
C SER A 155 9.19 -11.92 -16.18
N THR A 156 9.90 -12.84 -15.52
CA THR A 156 10.06 -14.24 -16.01
C THR A 156 8.72 -14.95 -16.13
N ILE A 157 7.79 -14.68 -15.20
CA ILE A 157 6.44 -15.28 -15.23
C ILE A 157 5.43 -14.45 -16.05
N ARG A 158 5.90 -13.38 -16.72
CA ARG A 158 5.10 -12.46 -17.53
C ARG A 158 3.90 -11.90 -16.76
N CYS A 159 4.13 -11.44 -15.54
CA CYS A 159 3.12 -10.86 -14.67
C CYS A 159 2.39 -9.70 -15.37
N LYS A 160 1.05 -9.66 -15.26
CA LYS A 160 0.21 -8.62 -15.87
C LYS A 160 -0.36 -7.63 -14.87
N ALA A 161 -0.12 -7.85 -13.58
CA ALA A 161 -0.57 -6.94 -12.53
C ALA A 161 0.00 -5.53 -12.74
N GLN A 162 -0.74 -4.53 -12.30
CA GLN A 162 -0.19 -3.18 -12.16
C GLN A 162 0.68 -3.13 -10.92
N ILE A 163 1.90 -2.62 -11.04
CA ILE A 163 2.89 -2.62 -9.96
C ILE A 163 3.08 -1.19 -9.45
N ILE A 164 2.91 -1.01 -8.14
CA ILE A 164 3.28 0.20 -7.41
C ILE A 164 4.58 -0.12 -6.68
N VAL A 165 5.64 0.58 -7.03
CA VAL A 165 6.92 0.48 -6.31
C VAL A 165 6.89 1.43 -5.11
N ILE A 166 7.35 0.98 -3.95
CA ILE A 166 7.53 1.79 -2.74
C ILE A 166 9.02 1.82 -2.43
N SER A 167 9.61 3.01 -2.30
CA SER A 167 11.07 3.15 -2.18
C SER A 167 11.47 4.27 -1.23
N GLN A 168 12.57 4.05 -0.49
CA GLN A 168 13.22 5.09 0.31
C GLN A 168 14.04 6.07 -0.54
N SER A 169 14.10 5.86 -1.85
CA SER A 169 14.99 6.58 -2.75
C SER A 169 14.35 7.85 -3.31
N ASP A 170 15.20 8.77 -3.75
CA ASP A 170 14.82 10.02 -4.40
C ASP A 170 14.01 9.78 -5.69
N LYS A 171 13.40 10.85 -6.20
CA LYS A 171 12.58 10.83 -7.41
C LYS A 171 13.29 10.21 -8.62
N ASP A 172 14.60 10.45 -8.75
CA ASP A 172 15.39 9.93 -9.88
C ASP A 172 15.39 8.39 -9.89
N VAL A 173 15.51 7.75 -8.71
CA VAL A 173 15.44 6.28 -8.60
C VAL A 173 14.02 5.76 -8.90
N CYS A 174 13.00 6.52 -8.55
CA CYS A 174 11.63 6.18 -8.90
C CYS A 174 11.42 6.19 -10.42
N ASP A 175 11.94 7.21 -11.11
CA ASP A 175 11.88 7.30 -12.57
C ASP A 175 12.65 6.14 -13.23
N ASP A 176 13.83 5.79 -12.72
CA ASP A 176 14.62 4.62 -13.14
C ASP A 176 13.84 3.30 -12.95
N MET A 177 13.09 3.15 -11.85
CA MET A 177 12.30 1.94 -11.60
C MET A 177 11.13 1.79 -12.59
N VAL A 178 10.49 2.89 -12.95
CA VAL A 178 9.43 2.88 -13.98
C VAL A 178 10.02 2.52 -15.35
N GLU A 179 11.19 3.05 -15.68
CA GLU A 179 11.89 2.74 -16.94
C GLU A 179 12.35 1.28 -16.98
N LEU A 180 12.91 0.78 -15.88
CA LEU A 180 13.26 -0.63 -15.72
C LEU A 180 12.05 -1.54 -15.88
N GLY A 181 10.90 -1.17 -15.28
CA GLY A 181 9.65 -1.91 -15.45
C GLY A 181 9.26 -2.05 -16.91
N ARG A 182 9.37 -0.97 -17.69
CA ARG A 182 9.14 -1.01 -19.14
C ARG A 182 10.13 -1.94 -19.87
N ALA A 183 11.41 -1.88 -19.52
CA ALA A 183 12.44 -2.74 -20.10
C ALA A 183 12.21 -4.22 -19.77
N LEU A 184 11.59 -4.52 -18.62
CA LEU A 184 11.19 -5.85 -18.17
C LEU A 184 9.80 -6.29 -18.67
N GLU A 185 9.13 -5.51 -19.50
CA GLU A 185 7.75 -5.74 -19.98
C GLU A 185 6.72 -5.85 -18.84
N LEU A 186 6.95 -5.16 -17.74
CA LEU A 186 6.06 -5.07 -16.58
C LEU A 186 5.25 -3.78 -16.59
N ASN A 187 4.07 -3.81 -15.95
CA ASN A 187 3.20 -2.65 -15.80
C ASN A 187 3.53 -1.88 -14.50
N VAL A 188 4.73 -1.31 -14.37
CA VAL A 188 5.05 -0.41 -13.27
C VAL A 188 4.33 0.91 -13.52
N CYS A 189 3.26 1.16 -12.77
CA CYS A 189 2.34 2.27 -13.01
C CYS A 189 2.60 3.49 -12.11
N ASP A 190 3.30 3.29 -11.00
CA ASP A 190 3.64 4.35 -10.05
C ASP A 190 4.84 3.96 -9.18
N CYS A 191 5.53 4.97 -8.64
CA CYS A 191 6.53 4.80 -7.60
C CYS A 191 6.26 5.82 -6.48
N VAL A 192 6.03 5.31 -5.28
CA VAL A 192 5.71 6.10 -4.09
C VAL A 192 6.97 6.19 -3.22
N PRO A 193 7.52 7.39 -3.02
CA PRO A 193 8.67 7.55 -2.13
C PRO A 193 8.26 7.36 -0.67
N LYS A 194 9.17 6.86 0.16
CA LYS A 194 9.05 6.89 1.62
C LYS A 194 9.63 8.22 2.14
N PRO A 195 8.98 8.89 3.11
CA PRO A 195 7.78 8.48 3.81
C PRO A 195 6.55 8.47 2.88
N MET A 196 5.75 7.41 2.96
CA MET A 196 4.61 7.21 2.06
C MET A 196 3.58 8.34 2.19
N ASP A 197 3.28 9.01 1.09
CA ASP A 197 2.08 9.85 0.99
C ASP A 197 0.85 8.94 0.88
N LEU A 198 0.10 8.83 1.97
CA LEU A 198 -1.03 7.91 2.09
C LEU A 198 -2.20 8.32 1.18
N ASP A 199 -2.36 9.63 0.91
CA ASP A 199 -3.38 10.12 0.01
C ASP A 199 -3.01 9.83 -1.45
N ALA A 200 -1.76 10.05 -1.85
CA ALA A 200 -1.26 9.69 -3.18
C ALA A 200 -1.37 8.17 -3.43
N LEU A 201 -1.02 7.35 -2.45
CA LEU A 201 -1.17 5.90 -2.54
C LEU A 201 -2.65 5.49 -2.71
N ARG A 202 -3.56 6.12 -1.96
CA ARG A 202 -5.01 5.90 -2.09
C ARG A 202 -5.52 6.26 -3.48
N GLU A 203 -5.10 7.41 -4.02
CA GLU A 203 -5.48 7.84 -5.37
C GLU A 203 -4.98 6.86 -6.44
N THR A 204 -3.78 6.34 -6.28
CA THR A 204 -3.23 5.32 -7.19
C THR A 204 -4.06 4.04 -7.14
N PHE A 205 -4.45 3.54 -5.96
CA PHE A 205 -5.35 2.40 -5.85
C PHE A 205 -6.72 2.65 -6.50
N VAL A 206 -7.30 3.84 -6.33
CA VAL A 206 -8.57 4.21 -6.97
C VAL A 206 -8.43 4.15 -8.50
N ARG A 207 -7.36 4.71 -9.05
CA ARG A 207 -7.07 4.70 -10.48
C ARG A 207 -6.92 3.28 -11.01
N ILE A 208 -6.16 2.42 -10.34
CA ILE A 208 -5.95 1.02 -10.72
C ILE A 208 -7.29 0.26 -10.73
N ARG A 209 -8.08 0.41 -9.67
CA ARG A 209 -9.36 -0.27 -9.56
C ARG A 209 -10.34 0.14 -10.67
N ALA A 210 -10.35 1.41 -11.05
CA ALA A 210 -11.20 1.89 -12.13
C ALA A 210 -10.86 1.24 -13.49
N HIS A 211 -9.61 0.86 -13.71
CA HIS A 211 -9.17 0.17 -14.93
C HIS A 211 -9.44 -1.35 -14.89
N SER A 212 -9.52 -1.94 -13.70
CA SER A 212 -9.78 -3.38 -13.51
C SER A 212 -11.27 -3.74 -13.64
N LEU A 213 -12.16 -2.76 -13.57
CA LEU A 213 -13.60 -2.99 -13.78
C LEU A 213 -13.91 -3.18 -15.27
N PRO A 214 -14.68 -4.20 -15.68
CA PRO A 214 -15.10 -4.36 -17.06
C PRO A 214 -15.89 -3.12 -17.49
N GLN A 215 -15.42 -2.42 -18.52
CA GLN A 215 -16.16 -1.32 -19.12
C GLN A 215 -17.47 -1.88 -19.68
N THR A 216 -18.60 -1.48 -19.09
CA THR A 216 -19.89 -1.76 -19.67
C THR A 216 -19.94 -1.07 -21.03
N PRO A 217 -20.14 -1.81 -22.15
CA PRO A 217 -20.24 -1.15 -23.44
C PRO A 217 -21.40 -0.16 -23.39
N ALA A 218 -21.14 1.09 -23.72
CA ALA A 218 -22.14 2.12 -23.85
C ALA A 218 -23.24 1.61 -24.80
N LEU A 219 -24.46 1.52 -24.34
CA LEU A 219 -25.66 1.29 -25.16
C LEU A 219 -25.87 2.51 -26.05
N SER A 220 -25.05 2.65 -27.09
CA SER A 220 -25.30 3.58 -28.18
C SER A 220 -26.07 2.84 -29.24
N GLY A 221 -27.36 3.20 -29.39
CA GLY A 221 -28.11 2.94 -30.59
C GLY A 221 -29.33 2.06 -30.44
N LEU A 222 -30.39 2.56 -29.80
CA LEU A 222 -31.75 2.25 -30.20
C LEU A 222 -32.48 3.58 -30.46
N ILE A 223 -32.27 4.11 -31.64
CA ILE A 223 -33.20 5.10 -32.20
C ILE A 223 -34.44 4.29 -32.64
N PRO A 224 -35.64 4.52 -32.10
CA PRO A 224 -36.82 3.96 -32.69
C PRO A 224 -37.08 4.71 -33.99
N SER A 225 -37.00 4.01 -35.11
CA SER A 225 -37.46 4.49 -36.39
C SER A 225 -38.99 4.56 -36.30
N SER A 226 -39.52 5.77 -36.17
CA SER A 226 -40.93 6.08 -36.48
C SER A 226 -41.11 5.90 -38.00
N GLY A 227 -41.75 4.81 -38.36
CA GLY A 227 -42.30 4.58 -39.69
C GLY A 227 -43.79 4.87 -39.67
N GLN A 228 -44.22 5.55 -40.67
CA GLN A 228 -45.54 5.97 -41.05
C GLN A 228 -46.64 4.88 -40.98
#